data_4fca396626b239f82998fec4f8d3ea84
#
_entry.id   4fca396626b239f82998fec4f8d3ea84
#
_cell.length_a   1.000
_cell.length_b   1.000
_cell.length_c   1.000
_cell.angle_alpha   90.00
_cell.angle_beta   90.00
_cell.angle_gamma   90.00
#
_symmetry.space_group_name_H-M   'P 1'
#
loop_
_entity.id
_entity.type
_entity.pdbx_description
1 polymer ?
#
loop_
_entity_poly.entity_id
_entity_poly.type
_entity_poly.pdbx_seq_one_letter_code
_entity_poly.pdbx_strand_id
1 'polypeptide(L)'
;FGALNTVNSLPDAADRIYSSMQPGGIAVLTFVNKWYMRELLVNLLKLRFKVAFARIRTVWGGYSTSRFLASRCYTPSNIRKAFKSFNELDHRGYSILFPAWYNHHKIKGNNNKANRLWEFDEKLNKTPLWQFGEYTLFVFQKPA
;
A
#
# COMPACT_ATOMS: atom_id res chain seq x y z
N PHE A 1 6.31 -5.64 -5.55
CA PHE A 1 5.52 -4.84 -4.59
C PHE A 1 4.42 -5.70 -3.98
N GLY A 2 4.19 -5.58 -2.65
CA GLY A 2 3.05 -6.19 -1.98
C GLY A 2 3.15 -7.71 -1.75
N ALA A 3 4.31 -8.32 -1.72
CA ALA A 3 4.46 -9.74 -1.42
C ALA A 3 3.83 -10.13 -0.08
N LEU A 4 3.96 -9.28 0.94
CA LEU A 4 3.36 -9.51 2.25
C LEU A 4 1.82 -9.41 2.26
N ASN A 5 1.23 -8.93 1.17
CA ASN A 5 -0.23 -8.96 1.01
C ASN A 5 -0.77 -10.36 0.69
N THR A 6 0.09 -11.31 0.34
CA THR A 6 -0.31 -12.70 0.00
C THR A 6 -0.05 -13.69 1.15
N VAL A 7 0.52 -13.24 2.26
CA VAL A 7 0.76 -14.11 3.44
C VAL A 7 -0.54 -14.36 4.20
N ASN A 8 -0.62 -15.53 4.84
CA ASN A 8 -1.78 -15.89 5.64
C ASN A 8 -1.91 -15.07 6.93
N SER A 9 -0.77 -14.79 7.56
CA SER A 9 -0.68 -14.02 8.81
C SER A 9 0.44 -12.98 8.68
N LEU A 10 0.07 -11.70 8.78
CA LEU A 10 1.06 -10.62 8.76
C LEU A 10 1.92 -10.58 10.03
N PRO A 11 1.39 -10.82 11.25
CA PRO A 11 2.21 -10.93 12.44
C PRO A 11 3.27 -12.03 12.34
N ASP A 12 2.90 -13.25 11.90
CA ASP A 12 3.86 -14.35 11.76
C ASP A 12 4.96 -14.04 10.73
N ALA A 13 4.59 -13.34 9.65
CA ALA A 13 5.56 -12.88 8.67
C ALA A 13 6.51 -11.83 9.26
N ALA A 14 5.99 -10.91 10.09
CA ALA A 14 6.80 -9.92 10.79
C ALA A 14 7.78 -10.58 11.77
N ASP A 15 7.32 -11.57 12.53
CA ASP A 15 8.16 -12.32 13.49
C ASP A 15 9.27 -13.10 12.77
N ARG A 16 8.96 -13.70 11.63
CA ARG A 16 9.97 -14.39 10.77
C ARG A 16 11.01 -13.42 10.22
N ILE A 17 10.58 -12.25 9.73
CA ILE A 17 11.49 -11.20 9.27
C ILE A 17 12.37 -10.74 10.44
N TYR A 18 11.77 -10.48 11.61
CA TYR A 18 12.51 -10.09 12.81
C TYR A 18 13.58 -11.11 13.18
N SER A 19 13.24 -12.39 13.20
CA SER A 19 14.16 -13.48 13.58
C SER A 19 15.30 -13.66 12.57
N SER A 20 15.06 -13.40 11.29
CA SER A 20 16.08 -13.54 10.23
C SER A 20 17.00 -12.33 10.06
N MET A 21 16.66 -11.18 10.67
CA MET A 21 17.48 -9.97 10.58
C MET A 21 18.49 -9.89 11.71
N GLN A 22 19.65 -9.30 11.43
CA GLN A 22 20.62 -8.93 12.47
C GLN A 22 20.13 -7.69 13.24
N PRO A 23 20.55 -7.51 14.52
CA PRO A 23 20.33 -6.26 15.24
C PRO A 23 20.80 -5.05 14.44
N GLY A 24 20.04 -3.96 14.44
CA GLY A 24 20.29 -2.78 13.62
C GLY A 24 19.91 -2.91 12.15
N GLY A 25 19.55 -4.12 11.67
CA GLY A 25 19.18 -4.36 10.28
C GLY A 25 17.92 -3.58 9.86
N ILE A 26 17.84 -3.20 8.57
CA ILE A 26 16.75 -2.40 8.01
C ILE A 26 15.92 -3.25 7.04
N ALA A 27 14.61 -3.18 7.16
CA ALA A 27 13.63 -3.75 6.23
C ALA A 27 12.83 -2.65 5.57
N VAL A 28 12.80 -2.62 4.23
CA VAL A 28 11.96 -1.72 3.43
C VAL A 28 10.83 -2.54 2.83
N LEU A 29 9.62 -2.26 3.27
CA LEU A 29 8.44 -3.08 2.97
C LEU A 29 7.34 -2.24 2.32
N THR A 30 6.69 -2.80 1.31
CA THR A 30 5.55 -2.16 0.65
C THR A 30 4.30 -3.02 0.78
N PHE A 31 3.18 -2.35 1.00
CA PHE A 31 1.87 -2.98 1.20
C PHE A 31 0.82 -2.34 0.30
N VAL A 32 -0.08 -3.16 -0.23
CA VAL A 32 -1.30 -2.67 -0.87
C VAL A 32 -2.22 -2.13 0.22
N ASN A 33 -2.61 -0.88 0.08
CA ASN A 33 -3.39 -0.18 1.09
C ASN A 33 -4.88 -0.52 1.00
N LYS A 34 -5.50 -0.69 2.14
CA LYS A 34 -6.94 -0.91 2.28
C LYS A 34 -7.76 0.33 1.92
N TRP A 35 -7.28 1.51 2.33
CA TRP A 35 -7.94 2.79 2.13
C TRP A 35 -7.34 3.58 0.95
N TYR A 36 -7.38 3.02 -0.24
CA TYR A 36 -7.03 3.78 -1.44
C TYR A 36 -8.17 4.72 -1.82
N MET A 37 -8.09 5.96 -1.32
CA MET A 37 -9.18 6.93 -1.39
C MET A 37 -9.57 7.29 -2.82
N ARG A 38 -8.60 7.42 -3.72
CA ARG A 38 -8.86 7.73 -5.13
C ARG A 38 -9.73 6.68 -5.83
N GLU A 39 -9.42 5.40 -5.63
CA GLU A 39 -10.21 4.30 -6.19
C GLU A 39 -11.61 4.27 -5.59
N LEU A 40 -11.71 4.45 -4.28
CA LEU A 40 -12.96 4.52 -3.56
C LEU A 40 -13.87 5.62 -4.12
N LEU A 41 -13.39 6.86 -4.18
CA LEU A 41 -14.15 8.02 -4.65
C LEU A 41 -14.56 7.89 -6.12
N VAL A 42 -13.63 7.51 -7.01
CA VAL A 42 -13.93 7.36 -8.44
C VAL A 42 -14.99 6.28 -8.69
N ASN A 43 -14.96 5.17 -7.95
CA ASN A 43 -15.95 4.11 -8.14
C ASN A 43 -17.28 4.42 -7.47
N LEU A 44 -17.30 5.17 -6.36
CA LEU A 44 -18.54 5.69 -5.77
C LEU A 44 -19.25 6.65 -6.73
N LEU A 45 -18.52 7.61 -7.33
CA LEU A 45 -19.07 8.53 -8.33
C LEU A 45 -19.62 7.80 -9.58
N LYS A 46 -19.09 6.62 -9.89
CA LYS A 46 -19.56 5.77 -11.00
C LYS A 46 -20.62 4.76 -10.56
N LEU A 47 -21.13 4.86 -9.34
CA LEU A 47 -22.12 3.93 -8.74
C LEU A 47 -21.65 2.46 -8.77
N ARG A 48 -20.34 2.21 -8.77
CA ARG A 48 -19.71 0.89 -8.79
C ARG A 48 -19.36 0.44 -7.36
N PHE A 49 -20.34 0.31 -6.50
CA PHE A 49 -20.15 0.02 -5.06
C PHE A 49 -19.33 -1.26 -4.80
N LYS A 50 -19.58 -2.34 -5.56
CA LYS A 50 -18.80 -3.59 -5.41
C LYS A 50 -17.30 -3.40 -5.62
N VAL A 51 -16.90 -2.54 -6.56
CA VAL A 51 -15.50 -2.22 -6.84
C VAL A 51 -14.95 -1.23 -5.83
N ALA A 52 -15.73 -0.20 -5.48
CA ALA A 52 -15.34 0.81 -4.49
C ALA A 52 -14.91 0.16 -3.15
N PHE A 53 -15.65 -0.84 -2.69
CA PHE A 53 -15.42 -1.52 -1.42
C PHE A 53 -14.64 -2.85 -1.55
N ALA A 54 -14.07 -3.15 -2.72
CA ALA A 54 -13.36 -4.41 -2.95
C ALA A 54 -12.16 -4.61 -2.02
N ARG A 55 -11.39 -3.54 -1.74
CA ARG A 55 -10.21 -3.59 -0.86
C ARG A 55 -10.55 -3.77 0.62
N ILE A 56 -11.78 -3.45 1.02
CA ILE A 56 -12.23 -3.57 2.43
C ILE A 56 -12.52 -5.03 2.78
N ARG A 57 -12.76 -5.88 1.80
CA ARG A 57 -13.00 -7.31 2.01
C ARG A 57 -11.75 -7.99 2.56
N THR A 58 -11.94 -9.09 3.27
CA THR A 58 -10.87 -9.89 3.86
C THR A 58 -9.88 -10.40 2.83
N VAL A 59 -10.37 -10.71 1.63
CA VAL A 59 -9.56 -11.14 0.48
C VAL A 59 -9.85 -10.22 -0.69
N TRP A 60 -8.82 -9.59 -1.22
CA TRP A 60 -8.86 -8.77 -2.41
C TRP A 60 -8.05 -9.48 -3.51
N GLY A 61 -8.45 -9.35 -4.75
CA GLY A 61 -7.65 -9.90 -5.84
C GLY A 61 -8.45 -10.50 -6.99
N GLY A 62 -9.72 -10.20 -7.05
CA GLY A 62 -10.65 -10.80 -7.99
C GLY A 62 -10.61 -10.32 -9.44
N TYR A 63 -9.56 -9.60 -9.89
CA TYR A 63 -9.51 -9.16 -11.29
C TYR A 63 -8.93 -10.19 -12.28
N SER A 64 -8.43 -11.30 -11.79
CA SER A 64 -7.90 -12.37 -12.65
C SER A 64 -8.37 -13.72 -12.14
N THR A 65 -9.04 -14.49 -12.98
CA THR A 65 -9.41 -15.88 -12.74
C THR A 65 -8.19 -16.80 -12.57
N SER A 66 -7.00 -16.33 -12.95
CA SER A 66 -5.73 -17.06 -12.84
C SER A 66 -4.94 -16.75 -11.56
N ARG A 67 -5.45 -15.95 -10.63
CA ARG A 67 -4.76 -15.67 -9.36
C ARG A 67 -5.08 -16.76 -8.34
N PHE A 68 -4.12 -17.64 -8.13
CA PHE A 68 -4.18 -18.68 -7.10
C PHE A 68 -3.89 -18.17 -5.68
N LEU A 69 -3.36 -16.94 -5.54
CA LEU A 69 -2.99 -16.37 -4.25
C LEU A 69 -4.02 -15.32 -3.81
N ALA A 70 -4.60 -15.55 -2.65
CA ALA A 70 -5.43 -14.57 -1.98
C ALA A 70 -4.57 -13.36 -1.56
N SER A 71 -5.01 -12.15 -1.88
CA SER A 71 -4.34 -10.92 -1.45
C SER A 71 -5.19 -10.22 -0.38
N ARG A 72 -4.53 -9.69 0.64
CA ARG A 72 -5.15 -8.88 1.70
C ARG A 72 -4.62 -7.46 1.63
N CYS A 73 -5.49 -6.48 1.82
CA CYS A 73 -5.10 -5.09 1.93
C CYS A 73 -4.98 -4.71 3.41
N TYR A 74 -3.96 -3.96 3.77
CA TYR A 74 -3.69 -3.55 5.13
C TYR A 74 -3.82 -2.05 5.31
N THR A 75 -4.24 -1.61 6.49
CA THR A 75 -4.13 -0.21 6.89
C THR A 75 -2.76 0.04 7.50
N PRO A 76 -2.25 1.29 7.52
CA PRO A 76 -1.04 1.63 8.27
C PRO A 76 -1.06 1.16 9.72
N SER A 77 -2.21 1.26 10.38
CA SER A 77 -2.38 0.79 11.76
C SER A 77 -2.21 -0.74 11.88
N ASN A 78 -2.76 -1.53 10.93
CA ASN A 78 -2.57 -2.98 10.93
C ASN A 78 -1.08 -3.34 10.76
N ILE A 79 -0.37 -2.62 9.88
CA ILE A 79 1.05 -2.83 9.63
C ILE A 79 1.87 -2.52 10.88
N ARG A 80 1.66 -1.35 11.50
CA ARG A 80 2.34 -0.95 12.74
C ARG A 80 2.10 -1.96 13.88
N LYS A 81 0.87 -2.47 14.00
CA LYS A 81 0.54 -3.49 15.00
C LYS A 81 1.30 -4.80 14.76
N ALA A 82 1.42 -5.23 13.51
CA ALA A 82 2.16 -6.45 13.16
C ALA A 82 3.67 -6.28 13.36
N PHE A 83 4.22 -5.12 13.05
CA PHE A 83 5.65 -4.81 13.15
C PHE A 83 6.02 -4.05 14.44
N LYS A 84 5.25 -4.21 15.52
CA LYS A 84 5.45 -3.51 16.81
C LYS A 84 6.81 -3.74 17.46
N SER A 85 7.51 -4.83 17.12
CA SER A 85 8.84 -5.16 17.63
C SER A 85 9.96 -4.40 16.90
N PHE A 86 9.65 -3.68 15.84
CA PHE A 86 10.59 -2.89 15.08
C PHE A 86 10.45 -1.40 15.42
N ASN A 87 11.54 -0.66 15.22
CA ASN A 87 11.50 0.80 15.18
C ASN A 87 11.08 1.25 13.77
N GLU A 88 10.01 2.02 13.65
CA GLU A 88 9.62 2.66 12.39
C GLU A 88 10.53 3.86 12.15
N LEU A 89 11.31 3.85 11.07
CA LEU A 89 12.21 4.94 10.70
C LEU A 89 11.57 5.92 9.73
N ASP A 90 10.79 5.41 8.77
CA ASP A 90 10.13 6.24 7.74
C ASP A 90 8.90 5.52 7.19
N HIS A 91 8.00 6.30 6.60
CA HIS A 91 6.83 5.79 5.90
C HIS A 91 6.42 6.73 4.75
N ARG A 92 5.83 6.17 3.69
CA ARG A 92 5.35 6.93 2.54
C ARG A 92 4.11 6.29 1.93
N GLY A 93 3.26 7.12 1.35
CA GLY A 93 2.19 6.69 0.45
C GLY A 93 2.59 6.87 -1.00
N TYR A 94 2.19 5.95 -1.86
CA TYR A 94 2.39 6.06 -3.30
C TYR A 94 1.04 6.05 -4.02
N SER A 95 0.97 6.80 -5.11
CA SER A 95 -0.25 6.94 -5.91
C SER A 95 -1.43 7.47 -5.09
N ILE A 96 -1.24 8.55 -4.34
CA ILE A 96 -2.31 9.21 -3.59
C ILE A 96 -3.28 9.87 -4.59
N LEU A 97 -2.77 10.74 -5.45
CA LEU A 97 -3.46 11.34 -6.58
C LEU A 97 -3.00 10.77 -7.93
N PHE A 98 -1.76 10.27 -7.99
CA PHE A 98 -1.24 9.63 -9.19
C PHE A 98 -2.10 8.41 -9.54
N PRO A 99 -2.40 8.16 -10.83
CA PRO A 99 -3.21 7.02 -11.21
C PRO A 99 -2.56 5.71 -10.82
N ALA A 100 -3.36 4.77 -10.32
CA ALA A 100 -2.95 3.39 -10.11
C ALA A 100 -2.33 2.80 -11.39
N TRP A 101 -1.43 1.83 -11.24
CA TRP A 101 -0.68 1.23 -12.36
C TRP A 101 -1.58 0.75 -13.51
N TYR A 102 -2.75 0.20 -13.22
CA TYR A 102 -3.72 -0.25 -14.23
C TYR A 102 -4.48 0.90 -14.93
N ASN A 103 -4.34 2.12 -14.45
CA ASN A 103 -4.88 3.34 -15.07
C ASN A 103 -3.79 4.25 -15.66
N HIS A 104 -2.54 3.81 -15.70
CA HIS A 104 -1.41 4.58 -16.18
C HIS A 104 -1.58 5.06 -17.65
N HIS A 105 -2.32 4.31 -18.46
CA HIS A 105 -2.67 4.70 -19.82
C HIS A 105 -3.34 6.08 -19.91
N LYS A 106 -3.99 6.56 -18.85
CA LYS A 106 -4.69 7.86 -18.82
C LYS A 106 -3.75 9.07 -18.75
N ILE A 107 -2.48 8.84 -18.43
CA ILE A 107 -1.43 9.87 -18.39
C ILE A 107 -0.27 9.57 -19.34
N LYS A 108 -0.31 8.41 -20.02
CA LYS A 108 0.72 8.02 -20.99
C LYS A 108 0.81 9.09 -22.09
N GLY A 109 2.03 9.55 -22.36
CA GLY A 109 2.29 10.58 -23.36
C GLY A 109 2.08 12.03 -22.88
N ASN A 110 1.64 12.25 -21.63
CA ASN A 110 1.51 13.60 -21.05
C ASN A 110 2.44 13.76 -19.84
N ASN A 111 3.72 14.00 -20.11
CA ASN A 111 4.76 14.13 -19.08
C ASN A 111 4.49 15.30 -18.11
N ASN A 112 3.97 16.42 -18.59
CA ASN A 112 3.66 17.57 -17.73
C ASN A 112 2.59 17.22 -16.69
N LYS A 113 1.55 16.50 -17.11
CA LYS A 113 0.51 16.03 -16.18
C LYS A 113 1.04 15.01 -15.20
N ALA A 114 1.87 14.08 -15.66
CA ALA A 114 2.50 13.08 -14.81
C ALA A 114 3.39 13.74 -13.74
N ASN A 115 4.26 14.68 -14.14
CA ASN A 115 5.14 15.39 -13.21
C ASN A 115 4.35 16.19 -12.16
N ARG A 116 3.32 16.94 -12.58
CA ARG A 116 2.46 17.67 -11.63
C ARG A 116 1.79 16.76 -10.62
N LEU A 117 1.25 15.62 -11.05
CA LEU A 117 0.63 14.65 -10.13
C LEU A 117 1.65 14.05 -9.18
N TRP A 118 2.86 13.76 -9.66
CA TRP A 118 3.96 13.29 -8.83
C TRP A 118 4.37 14.32 -7.77
N GLU A 119 4.56 15.58 -8.16
CA GLU A 119 4.87 16.66 -7.23
C GLU A 119 3.79 16.86 -6.16
N PHE A 120 2.51 16.68 -6.53
CA PHE A 120 1.42 16.69 -5.56
C PHE A 120 1.48 15.52 -4.60
N ASP A 121 1.74 14.31 -5.09
CA ASP A 121 1.89 13.13 -4.24
C ASP A 121 3.05 13.32 -3.24
N GLU A 122 4.19 13.88 -3.67
CA GLU A 122 5.31 14.20 -2.79
C GLU A 122 4.94 15.23 -1.70
N LYS A 123 4.12 16.23 -2.01
CA LYS A 123 3.61 17.17 -1.01
C LYS A 123 2.65 16.49 -0.04
N LEU A 124 1.77 15.63 -0.53
CA LEU A 124 0.80 14.89 0.29
C LEU A 124 1.48 13.87 1.21
N ASN A 125 2.63 13.33 0.82
CA ASN A 125 3.44 12.45 1.65
C ASN A 125 3.93 13.11 2.96
N LYS A 126 4.04 14.42 2.98
CA LYS A 126 4.39 15.21 4.18
C LYS A 126 3.19 15.52 5.09
N THR A 127 2.01 15.05 4.76
CA THR A 127 0.76 15.26 5.49
C THR A 127 0.15 13.91 5.87
N PRO A 128 -0.83 13.85 6.80
CA PRO A 128 -1.52 12.61 7.13
C PRO A 128 -2.21 11.92 5.93
N LEU A 129 -2.30 12.57 4.77
CA LEU A 129 -2.92 12.01 3.57
C LEU A 129 -2.09 10.91 2.90
N TRP A 130 -0.81 10.76 3.25
CA TRP A 130 0.03 9.65 2.77
C TRP A 130 -0.63 8.28 2.97
N GLN A 131 -1.39 8.12 4.07
CA GLN A 131 -2.08 6.87 4.41
C GLN A 131 -3.19 6.46 3.43
N PHE A 132 -3.54 7.30 2.46
CA PHE A 132 -4.59 7.07 1.47
C PHE A 132 -4.06 6.74 0.07
N GLY A 133 -2.75 6.54 -0.07
CA GLY A 133 -2.13 6.07 -1.31
C GLY A 133 -2.55 4.65 -1.68
N GLU A 134 -2.31 4.26 -2.94
CA GLU A 134 -2.54 2.88 -3.41
C GLU A 134 -1.66 1.88 -2.68
N TYR A 135 -0.41 2.27 -2.47
CA TYR A 135 0.57 1.52 -1.69
C TYR A 135 1.07 2.36 -0.53
N THR A 136 1.44 1.69 0.55
CA THR A 136 2.20 2.27 1.64
C THR A 136 3.56 1.59 1.73
N LEU A 137 4.62 2.38 1.87
CA LEU A 137 5.97 1.92 2.16
C LEU A 137 6.27 2.21 3.62
N PHE A 138 6.93 1.28 4.27
CA PHE A 138 7.50 1.44 5.61
C PHE A 138 8.96 1.05 5.61
N VAL A 139 9.73 1.80 6.37
CA VAL A 139 11.13 1.49 6.69
C VAL A 139 11.19 1.13 8.17
N PHE A 140 11.49 -0.13 8.44
CA PHE A 140 11.60 -0.66 9.80
C PHE A 140 13.03 -1.03 10.12
N GLN A 141 13.44 -0.81 11.36
CA GLN A 141 14.74 -1.24 11.88
C GLN A 141 14.53 -2.21 13.04
N LYS A 142 15.26 -3.33 13.01
CA LYS A 142 15.37 -4.19 14.17
C LYS A 142 16.18 -3.46 15.24
N PRO A 143 15.71 -3.33 16.49
CA PRO A 143 16.51 -2.79 17.59
C PRO A 143 17.87 -3.47 17.71
N ALA A 144 18.89 -2.71 18.18
CA ALA A 144 20.24 -3.19 18.42
C ALA A 144 20.28 -4.18 19.62
#